data_b0ff711b146064c255adb8d0cc43df2f
#
_entry.id   b0ff711b146064c255adb8d0cc43df2f
#
_cell.length_a   1.000
_cell.length_b   1.000
_cell.length_c   1.000
_cell.angle_alpha   90.00
_cell.angle_beta   90.00
_cell.angle_gamma   90.00
#
_symmetry.space_group_name_H-M   'P 1'
#
loop_
_entity.id
_entity.type
_entity.pdbx_description
1 polymer ?
#
loop_
_entity_poly.entity_id
_entity_poly.type
_entity_poly.pdbx_seq_one_letter_code
_entity_poly.pdbx_strand_id
1 'polypeptide(L)'
;MKTNQTKTYTVKVSENTMEKMTEYFEDKKRLKTPPYAVFQADEADTVVTLYQSGKAVFQGISADIDANLWIQYEKNLNPDKKVDFKSSDNKKKEKEQIKTMKYYNAVTIGSDEVGTGDFFGPIVVAAAYVTKDDISFLESLGVKDSKKMTDEAILKVVPQIIKKIPYSCMTLSNKEYNEKYNKNLNMNAIKALLHNKVLVDLASKHPNYDYIVVDQFTSPKTYFKYIENASHIQKNITFITKAEDQCLSVACGSLISRFVFIKEMDKLSLKYETSLPKGAGEKVDEVGTELIKKYGEDILKEIAKCNFKNVDKIKELAKNS
;
A
#
# COMPACT_ATOMS: atom_id res chain seq x y z
N MET A 1 -0.66 16.09 -11.56
CA MET A 1 -0.09 15.92 -12.92
C MET A 1 0.28 14.46 -13.10
N LYS A 2 -0.33 13.74 -14.06
CA LYS A 2 0.08 12.37 -14.40
C LYS A 2 1.45 12.46 -15.04
N THR A 3 2.48 11.88 -14.42
CA THR A 3 3.78 11.70 -15.04
C THR A 3 3.61 10.81 -16.26
N ASN A 4 3.87 11.36 -17.46
CA ASN A 4 3.91 10.62 -18.72
C ASN A 4 5.07 9.59 -18.65
N GLN A 5 4.74 8.35 -18.26
CA GLN A 5 5.73 7.27 -18.22
C GLN A 5 5.97 6.75 -19.65
N THR A 6 7.22 6.68 -20.05
CA THR A 6 7.65 6.06 -21.30
C THR A 6 7.31 4.57 -21.28
N LYS A 7 6.51 4.11 -22.24
CA LYS A 7 6.12 2.70 -22.41
C LYS A 7 7.03 2.01 -23.42
N THR A 8 7.17 0.70 -23.31
CA THR A 8 7.91 -0.11 -24.30
C THR A 8 7.10 -1.33 -24.69
N TYR A 9 6.90 -1.48 -26.01
CA TYR A 9 6.19 -2.60 -26.61
C TYR A 9 7.11 -3.32 -27.58
N THR A 10 6.98 -4.64 -27.65
CA THR A 10 7.75 -5.48 -28.59
C THR A 10 6.79 -6.38 -29.35
N VAL A 11 6.89 -6.35 -30.65
CA VAL A 11 6.08 -7.16 -31.56
C VAL A 11 7.02 -7.98 -32.44
N LYS A 12 6.71 -9.25 -32.64
CA LYS A 12 7.39 -10.10 -33.65
C LYS A 12 6.59 -9.99 -34.95
N VAL A 13 7.20 -9.48 -35.97
CA VAL A 13 6.59 -9.30 -37.31
C VAL A 13 7.22 -10.22 -38.33
N SER A 14 6.47 -10.55 -39.37
CA SER A 14 6.90 -11.37 -40.55
C SER A 14 7.65 -10.51 -41.55
N GLU A 15 8.38 -11.15 -42.50
CA GLU A 15 9.21 -10.46 -43.49
C GLU A 15 8.42 -9.46 -44.34
N ASN A 16 7.22 -9.83 -44.80
CA ASN A 16 6.35 -8.94 -45.57
C ASN A 16 5.91 -7.71 -44.78
N THR A 17 5.72 -7.83 -43.47
CA THR A 17 5.44 -6.68 -42.58
C THR A 17 6.71 -5.87 -42.33
N MET A 18 7.87 -6.51 -42.21
CA MET A 18 9.17 -5.81 -42.11
C MET A 18 9.44 -4.91 -43.33
N GLU A 19 9.15 -5.41 -44.52
CA GLU A 19 9.27 -4.64 -45.79
C GLU A 19 8.36 -3.39 -45.73
N LYS A 20 7.10 -3.57 -45.33
CA LYS A 20 6.15 -2.46 -45.18
C LYS A 20 6.53 -1.46 -44.10
N MET A 21 7.08 -1.93 -43.00
CA MET A 21 7.62 -1.04 -41.95
C MET A 21 8.82 -0.24 -42.50
N THR A 22 9.70 -0.89 -43.25
CA THR A 22 10.89 -0.24 -43.81
C THR A 22 10.53 0.85 -44.81
N GLU A 23 9.49 0.60 -45.63
CA GLU A 23 8.93 1.57 -46.59
C GLU A 23 8.25 2.75 -45.84
N TYR A 24 7.41 2.47 -44.89
CA TYR A 24 6.66 3.49 -44.12
C TYR A 24 7.57 4.44 -43.35
N PHE A 25 8.64 3.91 -42.75
CA PHE A 25 9.56 4.69 -41.93
C PHE A 25 10.74 5.29 -42.72
N GLU A 26 10.78 5.21 -44.07
CA GLU A 26 11.92 5.62 -44.86
C GLU A 26 12.38 7.06 -44.57
N ASP A 27 11.43 8.00 -44.56
CA ASP A 27 11.67 9.43 -44.35
C ASP A 27 11.86 9.80 -42.88
N LYS A 28 11.66 8.84 -41.92
CA LYS A 28 11.69 9.04 -40.46
C LYS A 28 12.88 8.37 -39.81
N LYS A 29 13.76 7.73 -40.60
CA LYS A 29 14.91 6.99 -40.08
C LYS A 29 15.96 7.89 -39.46
N ARG A 30 16.48 7.43 -38.33
CA ARG A 30 17.63 8.05 -37.67
C ARG A 30 18.93 7.70 -38.40
N LEU A 31 19.90 8.63 -38.41
CA LEU A 31 21.21 8.43 -38.98
C LEU A 31 22.04 7.33 -38.28
N LYS A 32 21.80 7.08 -37.01
CA LYS A 32 22.46 6.04 -36.21
C LYS A 32 21.44 5.04 -35.71
N THR A 33 21.70 3.76 -35.94
CA THR A 33 20.86 2.64 -35.49
C THR A 33 21.60 1.77 -34.49
N PRO A 34 20.90 1.10 -33.55
CA PRO A 34 21.49 0.10 -32.67
C PRO A 34 22.06 -1.09 -33.49
N PRO A 35 23.02 -1.86 -32.93
CA PRO A 35 23.51 -3.09 -33.58
C PRO A 35 22.36 -4.04 -33.93
N TYR A 36 22.46 -4.65 -35.11
CA TYR A 36 21.45 -5.58 -35.65
C TYR A 36 20.06 -4.97 -35.94
N ALA A 37 19.89 -3.65 -35.86
CA ALA A 37 18.66 -2.99 -36.29
C ALA A 37 18.68 -2.80 -37.84
N VAL A 38 17.53 -3.03 -38.47
CA VAL A 38 17.26 -2.67 -39.86
C VAL A 38 17.13 -1.15 -39.96
N PHE A 39 16.39 -0.57 -39.04
CA PHE A 39 16.29 0.88 -38.85
C PHE A 39 15.90 1.23 -37.38
N GLN A 40 16.15 2.48 -37.02
CA GLN A 40 15.51 3.18 -35.91
C GLN A 40 14.90 4.48 -36.45
N ALA A 41 13.64 4.74 -36.12
CA ALA A 41 12.89 5.87 -36.64
C ALA A 41 12.09 6.58 -35.52
N ASP A 42 11.77 7.84 -35.75
CA ASP A 42 10.92 8.63 -34.87
C ASP A 42 9.51 8.74 -35.46
N GLU A 43 8.48 8.34 -34.66
CA GLU A 43 7.07 8.51 -34.95
C GLU A 43 6.44 9.34 -33.84
N ALA A 44 6.28 10.64 -34.10
CA ALA A 44 5.81 11.59 -33.08
C ALA A 44 6.58 11.47 -31.73
N ASP A 45 5.96 10.93 -30.71
CA ASP A 45 6.55 10.71 -29.39
C ASP A 45 7.00 9.25 -29.14
N THR A 46 7.05 8.44 -30.21
CA THR A 46 7.46 7.03 -30.17
C THR A 46 8.74 6.82 -30.99
N VAL A 47 9.73 6.15 -30.43
CA VAL A 47 10.90 5.63 -31.13
C VAL A 47 10.62 4.21 -31.56
N VAL A 48 10.68 3.92 -32.84
CA VAL A 48 10.47 2.61 -33.43
C VAL A 48 11.81 2.02 -33.86
N THR A 49 12.14 0.81 -33.36
CA THR A 49 13.36 0.10 -33.76
C THR A 49 12.97 -1.27 -34.34
N LEU A 50 13.27 -1.52 -35.60
CA LEU A 50 13.09 -2.81 -36.25
C LEU A 50 14.43 -3.54 -36.33
N TYR A 51 14.46 -4.77 -35.84
CA TYR A 51 15.64 -5.64 -35.87
C TYR A 51 15.57 -6.68 -36.99
N GLN A 52 16.74 -7.10 -37.47
CA GLN A 52 16.88 -8.16 -38.52
C GLN A 52 16.15 -9.45 -38.13
N SER A 53 16.00 -9.72 -36.85
CA SER A 53 15.24 -10.87 -36.36
C SER A 53 13.71 -10.77 -36.55
N GLY A 54 13.19 -9.69 -37.14
CA GLY A 54 11.75 -9.40 -37.19
C GLY A 54 11.16 -8.87 -35.88
N LYS A 55 11.99 -8.51 -34.91
CA LYS A 55 11.55 -7.88 -33.66
C LYS A 55 11.41 -6.38 -33.89
N ALA A 56 10.19 -5.85 -33.74
CA ALA A 56 9.90 -4.42 -33.72
C ALA A 56 9.69 -3.95 -32.27
N VAL A 57 10.40 -2.88 -31.88
CA VAL A 57 10.33 -2.29 -30.52
C VAL A 57 9.84 -0.87 -30.64
N PHE A 58 8.79 -0.54 -29.91
CA PHE A 58 8.15 0.77 -29.83
C PHE A 58 8.38 1.35 -28.44
N GLN A 59 8.97 2.54 -28.34
CA GLN A 59 9.32 3.18 -27.05
C GLN A 59 8.88 4.65 -27.04
N GLY A 60 7.97 5.03 -26.16
CA GLY A 60 7.46 6.40 -26.07
C GLY A 60 6.16 6.49 -25.28
N ILE A 61 5.57 7.68 -25.28
CA ILE A 61 4.31 7.92 -24.60
C ILE A 61 3.16 7.22 -25.31
N SER A 62 3.11 7.31 -26.66
CA SER A 62 2.09 6.70 -27.53
C SER A 62 2.51 5.35 -28.12
N ALA A 63 3.56 4.72 -27.58
CA ALA A 63 4.09 3.45 -28.07
C ALA A 63 3.07 2.31 -28.13
N ASP A 64 2.02 2.34 -27.31
CA ASP A 64 0.89 1.42 -27.37
C ASP A 64 0.03 1.59 -28.62
N ILE A 65 -0.18 2.82 -29.06
CA ILE A 65 -0.97 3.14 -30.26
C ILE A 65 -0.23 2.63 -31.50
N ASP A 66 1.07 3.00 -31.64
CA ASP A 66 1.89 2.61 -32.76
C ASP A 66 2.12 1.09 -32.83
N ALA A 67 2.37 0.45 -31.68
CA ALA A 67 2.50 -1.00 -31.62
C ALA A 67 1.21 -1.71 -32.06
N ASN A 68 0.03 -1.23 -31.59
CA ASN A 68 -1.25 -1.81 -31.97
C ASN A 68 -1.56 -1.67 -33.46
N LEU A 69 -1.21 -0.54 -34.07
CA LEU A 69 -1.35 -0.35 -35.51
C LEU A 69 -0.59 -1.43 -36.30
N TRP A 70 0.67 -1.67 -35.95
CA TRP A 70 1.49 -2.68 -36.63
C TRP A 70 1.10 -4.12 -36.27
N ILE A 71 0.54 -4.38 -35.08
CA ILE A 71 -0.07 -5.67 -34.75
C ILE A 71 -1.28 -5.96 -35.65
N GLN A 72 -2.16 -4.97 -35.87
CA GLN A 72 -3.31 -5.13 -36.76
C GLN A 72 -2.84 -5.35 -38.21
N TYR A 73 -1.81 -4.62 -38.64
CA TYR A 73 -1.23 -4.77 -39.95
C TYR A 73 -0.64 -6.18 -40.17
N GLU A 74 0.12 -6.70 -39.19
CA GLU A 74 0.66 -8.08 -39.19
C GLU A 74 -0.46 -9.12 -39.30
N LYS A 75 -1.53 -8.95 -38.50
CA LYS A 75 -2.69 -9.86 -38.53
C LYS A 75 -3.41 -9.86 -39.89
N ASN A 76 -3.53 -8.70 -40.50
CA ASN A 76 -4.18 -8.58 -41.82
C ASN A 76 -3.36 -9.22 -42.93
N LEU A 77 -2.04 -9.07 -42.91
CA LEU A 77 -1.14 -9.68 -43.89
C LEU A 77 -0.88 -11.18 -43.66
N ASN A 78 -0.97 -11.62 -42.41
CA ASN A 78 -0.60 -12.98 -41.98
C ASN A 78 -1.67 -13.56 -41.05
N PRO A 79 -2.93 -13.80 -41.52
CA PRO A 79 -4.07 -14.16 -40.65
C PRO A 79 -3.86 -15.50 -39.92
N ASP A 80 -3.07 -16.42 -40.49
CA ASP A 80 -2.80 -17.74 -39.90
C ASP A 80 -1.66 -17.75 -38.86
N LYS A 81 -0.96 -16.62 -38.68
CA LYS A 81 0.15 -16.52 -37.72
C LYS A 81 -0.30 -15.91 -36.40
N LYS A 82 0.06 -16.55 -35.28
CA LYS A 82 -0.06 -15.95 -33.98
C LYS A 82 0.95 -14.81 -33.83
N VAL A 83 0.45 -13.60 -33.62
CA VAL A 83 1.31 -12.42 -33.35
C VAL A 83 1.87 -12.52 -31.94
N ASP A 84 3.18 -12.70 -31.82
CA ASP A 84 3.86 -12.69 -30.51
C ASP A 84 4.08 -11.23 -30.06
N PHE A 85 3.32 -10.82 -29.06
CA PHE A 85 3.31 -9.46 -28.52
C PHE A 85 3.73 -9.44 -27.06
N LYS A 86 4.70 -8.60 -26.73
CA LYS A 86 5.17 -8.39 -25.34
C LYS A 86 5.20 -6.91 -25.02
N SER A 87 4.46 -6.50 -23.97
CA SER A 87 4.62 -5.17 -23.38
C SER A 87 5.47 -5.25 -22.12
N SER A 88 6.26 -4.21 -21.86
CA SER A 88 6.96 -4.10 -20.56
C SER A 88 5.97 -4.07 -19.39
N ASP A 89 4.79 -3.52 -19.62
CA ASP A 89 3.70 -3.47 -18.62
C ASP A 89 3.13 -4.86 -18.34
N ASN A 90 3.01 -5.75 -19.34
CA ASN A 90 2.50 -7.11 -19.12
C ASN A 90 3.46 -7.97 -18.29
N LYS A 91 4.77 -7.88 -18.51
CA LYS A 91 5.75 -8.59 -17.68
C LYS A 91 5.78 -8.08 -16.23
N LYS A 92 5.58 -6.77 -16.04
CA LYS A 92 5.46 -6.19 -14.71
C LYS A 92 4.14 -6.60 -14.05
N LYS A 93 3.02 -6.53 -14.78
CA LYS A 93 1.69 -6.95 -14.31
C LYS A 93 1.62 -8.45 -14.02
N GLU A 94 2.16 -9.32 -14.89
CA GLU A 94 2.22 -10.77 -14.62
C GLU A 94 3.11 -11.10 -13.43
N LYS A 95 4.30 -10.48 -13.31
CA LYS A 95 5.16 -10.67 -12.13
C LYS A 95 4.54 -10.08 -10.86
N GLU A 96 3.84 -8.97 -10.94
CA GLU A 96 3.09 -8.39 -9.83
C GLU A 96 1.86 -9.24 -9.49
N GLN A 97 1.12 -9.76 -10.45
CA GLN A 97 -0.02 -10.67 -10.21
C GLN A 97 0.42 -11.99 -9.60
N ILE A 98 1.49 -12.61 -10.07
CA ILE A 98 2.05 -13.84 -9.48
C ILE A 98 2.57 -13.56 -8.06
N LYS A 99 3.18 -12.38 -7.83
CA LYS A 99 3.68 -11.96 -6.52
C LYS A 99 2.54 -11.64 -5.55
N THR A 100 1.45 -11.03 -6.03
CA THR A 100 0.24 -10.74 -5.26
C THR A 100 -0.57 -12.00 -4.92
N MET A 101 -0.58 -13.01 -5.78
CA MET A 101 -1.30 -14.28 -5.50
C MET A 101 -0.62 -15.16 -4.46
N LYS A 102 0.70 -15.00 -4.22
CA LYS A 102 1.46 -15.86 -3.29
C LYS A 102 0.91 -15.81 -1.86
N TYR A 103 0.66 -14.61 -1.33
CA TYR A 103 0.18 -14.41 0.04
C TYR A 103 -1.35 -14.40 0.12
N TYR A 104 -2.00 -14.08 -0.98
CA TYR A 104 -3.45 -14.05 -1.08
C TYR A 104 -4.08 -15.43 -0.91
N ASN A 105 -3.48 -16.47 -1.52
CA ASN A 105 -3.97 -17.86 -1.53
C ASN A 105 -3.26 -18.76 -0.49
N ALA A 106 -2.57 -18.17 0.48
CA ALA A 106 -1.87 -18.88 1.55
C ALA A 106 -2.60 -18.75 2.89
N VAL A 107 -2.28 -19.62 3.83
CA VAL A 107 -2.68 -19.44 5.23
C VAL A 107 -1.73 -18.42 5.85
N THR A 108 -2.24 -17.25 6.26
CA THR A 108 -1.40 -16.15 6.68
C THR A 108 -1.83 -15.53 8.01
N ILE A 109 -0.85 -15.04 8.76
CA ILE A 109 -1.06 -14.04 9.82
C ILE A 109 -0.56 -12.72 9.28
N GLY A 110 -1.40 -11.67 9.34
CA GLY A 110 -1.01 -10.35 8.85
C GLY A 110 -1.38 -9.26 9.84
N SER A 111 -0.54 -8.23 9.97
CA SER A 111 -0.82 -7.11 10.88
C SER A 111 -0.62 -5.76 10.21
N ASP A 112 -1.43 -4.79 10.64
CA ASP A 112 -1.39 -3.40 10.22
C ASP A 112 -1.76 -2.48 11.40
N GLU A 113 -1.50 -1.18 11.26
CA GLU A 113 -1.73 -0.19 12.29
C GLU A 113 -2.51 1.02 11.79
N VAL A 114 -3.09 1.77 12.74
CA VAL A 114 -3.76 3.05 12.53
C VAL A 114 -3.46 4.04 13.65
N GLY A 115 -3.67 5.32 13.40
CA GLY A 115 -3.54 6.39 14.39
C GLY A 115 -2.15 7.02 14.48
N THR A 116 -1.17 6.53 13.71
CA THR A 116 0.21 7.06 13.74
C THR A 116 0.36 8.43 13.09
N GLY A 117 -0.52 8.77 12.16
CA GLY A 117 -0.60 10.08 11.48
C GLY A 117 -1.65 11.02 12.08
N ASP A 118 -2.37 10.60 13.09
CA ASP A 118 -3.42 11.37 13.73
C ASP A 118 -2.91 12.00 15.03
N PHE A 119 -3.14 13.29 15.19
CA PHE A 119 -2.78 14.01 16.41
C PHE A 119 -3.59 13.51 17.61
N PHE A 120 -4.92 13.46 17.46
CA PHE A 120 -5.82 12.90 18.47
C PHE A 120 -5.93 11.37 18.36
N GLY A 121 -6.30 10.75 19.47
CA GLY A 121 -6.61 9.35 19.55
C GLY A 121 -5.39 8.43 19.66
N PRO A 122 -5.63 7.14 19.94
CA PRO A 122 -4.61 6.16 20.27
C PRO A 122 -3.84 5.68 19.03
N ILE A 123 -2.83 4.83 19.26
CA ILE A 123 -2.29 3.94 18.23
C ILE A 123 -2.94 2.58 18.40
N VAL A 124 -3.48 2.02 17.33
CA VAL A 124 -4.08 0.69 17.32
C VAL A 124 -3.35 -0.18 16.33
N VAL A 125 -2.94 -1.37 16.76
CA VAL A 125 -2.34 -2.40 15.91
C VAL A 125 -3.17 -3.67 16.01
N ALA A 126 -3.54 -4.26 14.88
CA ALA A 126 -4.25 -5.52 14.85
C ALA A 126 -3.57 -6.52 13.91
N ALA A 127 -3.62 -7.81 14.30
CA ALA A 127 -3.25 -8.93 13.46
C ALA A 127 -4.46 -9.83 13.26
N ALA A 128 -4.57 -10.43 12.06
CA ALA A 128 -5.59 -11.42 11.75
C ALA A 128 -4.97 -12.71 11.20
N TYR A 129 -5.59 -13.86 11.49
CA TYR A 129 -5.24 -15.15 10.94
C TYR A 129 -6.28 -15.53 9.88
N VAL A 130 -5.85 -15.72 8.65
CA VAL A 130 -6.74 -16.00 7.51
C VAL A 130 -6.30 -17.29 6.83
N THR A 131 -7.26 -18.20 6.66
CA THR A 131 -7.10 -19.45 5.93
C THR A 131 -7.63 -19.36 4.50
N LYS A 132 -7.36 -20.36 3.68
CA LYS A 132 -7.88 -20.42 2.30
C LYS A 132 -9.42 -20.48 2.26
N ASP A 133 -10.04 -21.10 3.27
CA ASP A 133 -11.49 -21.24 3.38
C ASP A 133 -12.20 -19.93 3.72
N ASP A 134 -11.45 -18.94 4.18
CA ASP A 134 -11.98 -17.62 4.54
C ASP A 134 -12.01 -16.65 3.36
N ILE A 135 -11.29 -16.95 2.27
CA ILE A 135 -11.10 -16.03 1.14
C ILE A 135 -12.44 -15.57 0.56
N SER A 136 -13.32 -16.52 0.18
CA SER A 136 -14.62 -16.18 -0.41
C SER A 136 -15.51 -15.34 0.51
N PHE A 137 -15.46 -15.62 1.82
CA PHE A 137 -16.18 -14.83 2.82
C PHE A 137 -15.63 -13.38 2.89
N LEU A 138 -14.33 -13.22 2.96
CA LEU A 138 -13.70 -11.89 3.04
C LEU A 138 -13.90 -11.09 1.75
N GLU A 139 -13.86 -11.74 0.58
CA GLU A 139 -14.18 -11.12 -0.71
C GLU A 139 -15.62 -10.63 -0.77
N SER A 140 -16.58 -11.43 -0.26
CA SER A 140 -18.00 -11.04 -0.21
C SER A 140 -18.26 -9.79 0.64
N LEU A 141 -17.38 -9.54 1.62
CA LEU A 141 -17.40 -8.34 2.46
C LEU A 141 -16.61 -7.15 1.88
N GLY A 142 -15.96 -7.33 0.72
CA GLY A 142 -15.17 -6.28 0.06
C GLY A 142 -13.82 -5.99 0.72
N VAL A 143 -13.28 -6.90 1.52
CA VAL A 143 -12.01 -6.70 2.27
C VAL A 143 -10.84 -6.37 1.35
N LYS A 144 -10.84 -6.88 0.12
CA LYS A 144 -9.81 -6.58 -0.90
C LYS A 144 -9.66 -5.07 -1.21
N ASP A 145 -10.74 -4.31 -1.08
CA ASP A 145 -10.77 -2.87 -1.31
C ASP A 145 -10.79 -2.07 0.01
N SER A 146 -10.21 -2.59 1.08
CA SER A 146 -10.21 -2.02 2.45
C SER A 146 -9.83 -0.54 2.51
N LYS A 147 -8.89 -0.09 1.67
CA LYS A 147 -8.47 1.32 1.58
C LYS A 147 -9.57 2.27 1.13
N LYS A 148 -10.54 1.79 0.36
CA LYS A 148 -11.64 2.58 -0.19
C LYS A 148 -12.87 2.59 0.73
N MET A 149 -12.87 1.75 1.78
CA MET A 149 -14.00 1.68 2.69
C MET A 149 -14.12 2.95 3.52
N THR A 150 -15.35 3.48 3.58
CA THR A 150 -15.70 4.57 4.50
C THR A 150 -15.78 4.08 5.94
N ASP A 151 -15.75 4.98 6.90
CA ASP A 151 -15.88 4.62 8.32
C ASP A 151 -17.21 3.91 8.60
N GLU A 152 -18.32 4.34 7.97
CA GLU A 152 -19.63 3.69 8.09
C GLU A 152 -19.62 2.26 7.55
N ALA A 153 -18.92 2.01 6.44
CA ALA A 153 -18.76 0.68 5.87
C ALA A 153 -17.93 -0.22 6.83
N ILE A 154 -16.85 0.32 7.39
CA ILE A 154 -16.00 -0.38 8.37
C ILE A 154 -16.81 -0.78 9.60
N LEU A 155 -17.63 0.14 10.15
CA LEU A 155 -18.48 -0.12 11.31
C LEU A 155 -19.52 -1.24 11.06
N LYS A 156 -19.93 -1.46 9.80
CA LYS A 156 -20.86 -2.54 9.40
C LYS A 156 -20.15 -3.87 9.10
N VAL A 157 -18.97 -3.81 8.49
CA VAL A 157 -18.25 -5.00 7.97
C VAL A 157 -17.41 -5.68 9.05
N VAL A 158 -16.65 -4.90 9.84
CA VAL A 158 -15.71 -5.47 10.82
C VAL A 158 -16.37 -6.34 11.89
N PRO A 159 -17.56 -6.03 12.42
CA PRO A 159 -18.27 -6.95 13.34
C PRO A 159 -18.51 -8.36 12.75
N GLN A 160 -18.64 -8.49 11.42
CA GLN A 160 -18.78 -9.78 10.77
C GLN A 160 -17.42 -10.50 10.65
N ILE A 161 -16.36 -9.75 10.37
CA ILE A 161 -14.99 -10.28 10.30
C ILE A 161 -14.58 -10.86 11.66
N ILE A 162 -14.69 -10.09 12.74
CA ILE A 162 -14.23 -10.52 14.08
C ILE A 162 -15.02 -11.68 14.68
N LYS A 163 -16.23 -11.99 14.16
CA LYS A 163 -16.99 -13.18 14.55
C LYS A 163 -16.43 -14.46 13.95
N LYS A 164 -15.75 -14.40 12.82
CA LYS A 164 -15.28 -15.55 12.07
C LYS A 164 -13.76 -15.67 12.03
N ILE A 165 -13.07 -14.56 11.89
CA ILE A 165 -11.62 -14.52 11.69
C ILE A 165 -10.92 -14.35 13.04
N PRO A 166 -10.02 -15.25 13.44
CA PRO A 166 -9.20 -15.08 14.64
C PRO A 166 -8.31 -13.83 14.49
N TYR A 167 -8.25 -13.03 15.54
CA TYR A 167 -7.46 -11.80 15.54
C TYR A 167 -6.85 -11.52 16.92
N SER A 168 -5.83 -10.67 16.92
CA SER A 168 -5.26 -10.05 18.12
C SER A 168 -5.17 -8.54 17.88
N CYS A 169 -5.56 -7.74 18.87
CA CYS A 169 -5.57 -6.29 18.74
C CYS A 169 -5.04 -5.63 20.01
N MET A 170 -4.24 -4.59 19.82
CA MET A 170 -3.72 -3.77 20.92
C MET A 170 -3.97 -2.30 20.66
N THR A 171 -4.43 -1.62 21.70
CA THR A 171 -4.59 -0.17 21.71
C THR A 171 -3.58 0.42 22.69
N LEU A 172 -2.78 1.37 22.22
CA LEU A 172 -1.92 2.19 23.06
C LEU A 172 -2.55 3.57 23.21
N SER A 173 -3.05 3.87 24.41
CA SER A 173 -3.67 5.16 24.71
C SER A 173 -2.69 6.32 24.53
N ASN A 174 -3.21 7.54 24.35
CA ASN A 174 -2.36 8.74 24.23
C ASN A 174 -1.50 8.95 25.49
N LYS A 175 -2.06 8.72 26.67
CA LYS A 175 -1.34 8.81 27.93
C LYS A 175 -0.15 7.86 27.98
N GLU A 176 -0.39 6.57 27.74
CA GLU A 176 0.69 5.56 27.70
C GLU A 176 1.71 5.84 26.61
N TYR A 177 1.26 6.33 25.43
CA TYR A 177 2.13 6.75 24.36
C TYR A 177 3.06 7.89 24.80
N ASN A 178 2.51 8.96 25.39
CA ASN A 178 3.28 10.12 25.82
C ASN A 178 4.26 9.81 26.95
N GLU A 179 3.91 8.88 27.85
CA GLU A 179 4.80 8.38 28.90
C GLU A 179 5.98 7.57 28.34
N LYS A 180 5.76 6.82 27.26
CA LYS A 180 6.76 5.91 26.67
C LYS A 180 7.60 6.57 25.58
N TYR A 181 7.04 7.52 24.84
CA TYR A 181 7.72 8.15 23.70
C TYR A 181 8.94 8.97 24.13
N ASN A 182 10.12 8.63 23.59
CA ASN A 182 11.39 9.33 23.83
C ASN A 182 12.36 9.10 22.67
N LYS A 183 13.59 9.62 22.77
CA LYS A 183 14.63 9.48 21.74
C LYS A 183 14.97 8.02 21.39
N ASN A 184 14.91 7.12 22.37
CA ASN A 184 15.22 5.70 22.19
C ASN A 184 13.98 4.89 21.79
N LEU A 185 12.79 5.30 22.21
CA LEU A 185 11.50 4.67 21.93
C LEU A 185 10.64 5.60 21.08
N ASN A 186 11.04 5.80 19.83
CA ASN A 186 10.30 6.61 18.86
C ASN A 186 9.07 5.88 18.31
N MET A 187 8.26 6.56 17.49
CA MET A 187 7.03 6.03 16.89
C MET A 187 7.25 4.66 16.19
N ASN A 188 8.34 4.50 15.42
CA ASN A 188 8.60 3.25 14.71
C ASN A 188 9.00 2.11 15.69
N ALA A 189 9.69 2.43 16.77
CA ALA A 189 10.02 1.45 17.82
C ALA A 189 8.73 1.00 18.56
N ILE A 190 7.84 1.94 18.88
CA ILE A 190 6.53 1.66 19.49
C ILE A 190 5.70 0.77 18.54
N LYS A 191 5.62 1.11 17.27
CA LYS A 191 4.94 0.28 16.26
C LYS A 191 5.51 -1.13 16.23
N ALA A 192 6.83 -1.28 16.12
CA ALA A 192 7.48 -2.59 16.07
C ALA A 192 7.15 -3.46 17.29
N LEU A 193 7.15 -2.89 18.49
CA LEU A 193 6.78 -3.59 19.73
C LEU A 193 5.31 -4.03 19.73
N LEU A 194 4.39 -3.18 19.28
CA LEU A 194 2.97 -3.50 19.19
C LEU A 194 2.72 -4.59 18.14
N HIS A 195 3.30 -4.48 16.93
CA HIS A 195 3.22 -5.52 15.92
C HIS A 195 3.75 -6.86 16.43
N ASN A 196 4.95 -6.86 17.04
CA ASN A 196 5.51 -8.07 17.60
C ASN A 196 4.55 -8.73 18.60
N LYS A 197 3.93 -7.94 19.47
CA LYS A 197 3.05 -8.44 20.52
C LYS A 197 1.79 -9.10 19.97
N VAL A 198 1.10 -8.48 19.00
CA VAL A 198 -0.10 -9.07 18.38
C VAL A 198 0.25 -10.30 17.53
N LEU A 199 1.42 -10.30 16.88
CA LEU A 199 1.89 -11.44 16.08
C LEU A 199 2.26 -12.63 16.94
N VAL A 200 3.00 -12.42 18.04
CA VAL A 200 3.34 -13.49 19.01
C VAL A 200 2.07 -14.10 19.60
N ASP A 201 1.13 -13.25 20.05
CA ASP A 201 -0.13 -13.73 20.61
C ASP A 201 -0.92 -14.59 19.62
N LEU A 202 -1.09 -14.13 18.39
CA LEU A 202 -1.89 -14.82 17.39
C LEU A 202 -1.18 -16.08 16.85
N ALA A 203 0.14 -16.02 16.60
CA ALA A 203 0.91 -17.16 16.13
C ALA A 203 1.00 -18.29 17.16
N SER A 204 1.00 -17.99 18.46
CA SER A 204 0.97 -19.00 19.51
C SER A 204 -0.35 -19.77 19.56
N LYS A 205 -1.45 -19.11 19.24
CA LYS A 205 -2.81 -19.71 19.22
C LYS A 205 -3.10 -20.44 17.90
N HIS A 206 -2.48 -20.00 16.80
CA HIS A 206 -2.66 -20.52 15.44
C HIS A 206 -1.31 -20.83 14.80
N PRO A 207 -0.62 -21.92 15.19
CA PRO A 207 0.74 -22.23 14.72
C PRO A 207 0.82 -22.71 13.27
N ASN A 208 -0.31 -23.10 12.67
CA ASN A 208 -0.38 -23.63 11.31
C ASN A 208 -0.62 -22.52 10.28
N TYR A 209 0.44 -21.80 9.92
CA TYR A 209 0.43 -20.77 8.89
C TYR A 209 1.61 -20.94 7.92
N ASP A 210 1.42 -20.47 6.68
CA ASP A 210 2.47 -20.47 5.66
C ASP A 210 3.37 -19.24 5.79
N TYR A 211 2.78 -18.06 6.11
CA TYR A 211 3.52 -16.79 6.20
C TYR A 211 2.97 -15.89 7.30
N ILE A 212 3.90 -15.12 7.91
CA ILE A 212 3.56 -13.90 8.66
C ILE A 212 3.92 -12.70 7.80
N VAL A 213 2.97 -11.79 7.59
CA VAL A 213 3.11 -10.63 6.70
C VAL A 213 2.83 -9.34 7.47
N VAL A 214 3.72 -8.36 7.32
CA VAL A 214 3.58 -7.03 7.93
C VAL A 214 3.75 -5.97 6.84
N ASP A 215 2.90 -4.92 6.86
CA ASP A 215 3.13 -3.76 6.01
C ASP A 215 4.43 -3.04 6.42
N GLN A 216 5.32 -2.83 5.45
CA GLN A 216 6.68 -2.39 5.73
C GLN A 216 6.73 -0.90 6.05
N PHE A 217 6.84 -0.54 7.32
CA PHE A 217 7.03 0.82 7.79
C PHE A 217 8.50 1.17 8.14
N THR A 218 9.36 0.15 8.25
CA THR A 218 10.82 0.31 8.47
C THR A 218 11.59 -0.86 7.85
N SER A 219 12.92 -0.80 7.83
CA SER A 219 13.70 -1.93 7.34
C SER A 219 13.58 -3.14 8.29
N PRO A 220 13.63 -4.40 7.79
CA PRO A 220 13.61 -5.59 8.65
C PRO A 220 14.69 -5.55 9.75
N LYS A 221 15.91 -5.11 9.41
CA LYS A 221 17.01 -4.97 10.37
C LYS A 221 16.65 -3.99 11.50
N THR A 222 16.05 -2.86 11.17
CA THR A 222 15.63 -1.84 12.14
C THR A 222 14.46 -2.34 12.99
N TYR A 223 13.50 -3.03 12.38
CA TYR A 223 12.38 -3.64 13.09
C TYR A 223 12.88 -4.60 14.18
N PHE A 224 13.74 -5.56 13.84
CA PHE A 224 14.27 -6.53 14.79
C PHE A 224 15.16 -5.90 15.86
N LYS A 225 15.89 -4.81 15.54
CA LYS A 225 16.61 -4.02 16.54
C LYS A 225 15.66 -3.37 17.56
N TYR A 226 14.52 -2.86 17.13
CA TYR A 226 13.55 -2.25 18.05
C TYR A 226 12.92 -3.24 19.03
N ILE A 227 12.83 -4.51 18.67
CA ILE A 227 12.20 -5.55 19.49
C ILE A 227 13.23 -6.49 20.15
N GLU A 228 14.53 -6.23 20.04
CA GLU A 228 15.60 -7.14 20.52
C GLU A 228 15.50 -7.50 22.01
N ASN A 229 14.94 -6.59 22.83
CA ASN A 229 14.76 -6.79 24.26
C ASN A 229 13.32 -7.24 24.63
N ALA A 230 12.47 -7.59 23.64
CA ALA A 230 11.15 -8.13 23.93
C ALA A 230 11.25 -9.56 24.50
N SER A 231 10.39 -9.89 25.46
CA SER A 231 10.37 -11.23 26.11
C SER A 231 10.15 -12.37 25.10
N HIS A 232 9.37 -12.11 24.05
CA HIS A 232 9.12 -13.02 22.95
C HIS A 232 9.22 -12.26 21.63
N ILE A 233 9.96 -12.83 20.68
CA ILE A 233 10.19 -12.22 19.37
C ILE A 233 9.60 -13.13 18.28
N GLN A 234 8.62 -12.62 17.54
CA GLN A 234 8.16 -13.30 16.36
C GLN A 234 9.22 -13.23 15.27
N LYS A 235 9.68 -14.39 14.84
CA LYS A 235 10.67 -14.55 13.75
C LYS A 235 9.96 -14.85 12.42
N ASN A 236 10.73 -14.89 11.32
CA ASN A 236 10.25 -15.27 9.99
C ASN A 236 9.10 -14.37 9.46
N ILE A 237 9.18 -13.08 9.75
CA ILE A 237 8.22 -12.09 9.24
C ILE A 237 8.62 -11.69 7.81
N THR A 238 7.63 -11.66 6.92
CA THR A 238 7.73 -11.10 5.57
C THR A 238 7.26 -9.65 5.58
N PHE A 239 8.16 -8.73 5.28
CA PHE A 239 7.84 -7.31 5.17
C PHE A 239 7.57 -6.95 3.70
N ILE A 240 6.40 -6.36 3.43
CA ILE A 240 5.96 -6.00 2.08
C ILE A 240 5.37 -4.60 2.12
N THR A 241 5.74 -3.77 1.17
CA THR A 241 5.09 -2.46 0.99
C THR A 241 3.72 -2.63 0.37
N LYS A 242 2.71 -1.95 0.89
CA LYS A 242 1.29 -2.08 0.50
C LYS A 242 0.82 -3.54 0.66
N ALA A 243 1.11 -4.12 1.80
CA ALA A 243 0.84 -5.53 2.08
C ALA A 243 -0.66 -5.85 2.07
N GLU A 244 -1.52 -4.91 2.44
CA GLU A 244 -2.97 -5.04 2.42
C GLU A 244 -3.55 -5.29 1.02
N ASP A 245 -2.86 -4.85 -0.05
CA ASP A 245 -3.25 -5.12 -1.44
C ASP A 245 -2.90 -6.56 -1.88
N GLN A 246 -2.06 -7.27 -1.11
CA GLN A 246 -1.45 -8.55 -1.47
C GLN A 246 -1.79 -9.69 -0.49
N CYS A 247 -2.32 -9.36 0.68
CA CYS A 247 -2.52 -10.30 1.77
C CYS A 247 -3.81 -9.96 2.55
N LEU A 248 -4.80 -10.86 2.49
CA LEU A 248 -6.10 -10.63 3.14
C LEU A 248 -5.99 -10.52 4.67
N SER A 249 -5.05 -11.22 5.30
CA SER A 249 -4.86 -11.11 6.75
C SER A 249 -4.34 -9.71 7.16
N VAL A 250 -3.48 -9.07 6.33
CA VAL A 250 -3.07 -7.68 6.55
C VAL A 250 -4.24 -6.72 6.34
N ALA A 251 -5.03 -6.92 5.27
CA ALA A 251 -6.25 -6.13 5.03
C ALA A 251 -7.27 -6.26 6.17
N CYS A 252 -7.45 -7.46 6.73
CA CYS A 252 -8.26 -7.66 7.93
C CYS A 252 -7.68 -6.93 9.15
N GLY A 253 -6.37 -7.01 9.38
CA GLY A 253 -5.66 -6.27 10.43
C GLY A 253 -5.89 -4.76 10.31
N SER A 254 -5.77 -4.23 9.10
CA SER A 254 -6.04 -2.82 8.76
C SER A 254 -7.48 -2.41 9.11
N LEU A 255 -8.47 -3.20 8.68
CA LEU A 255 -9.88 -2.91 8.97
C LEU A 255 -10.21 -3.01 10.47
N ILE A 256 -9.67 -4.01 11.17
CA ILE A 256 -9.89 -4.20 12.60
C ILE A 256 -9.26 -3.03 13.39
N SER A 257 -8.02 -2.66 13.08
CA SER A 257 -7.36 -1.53 13.73
C SER A 257 -8.11 -0.21 13.51
N ARG A 258 -8.60 0.05 12.27
CA ARG A 258 -9.43 1.22 11.96
C ARG A 258 -10.76 1.21 12.70
N PHE A 259 -11.42 0.07 12.79
CA PHE A 259 -12.68 -0.07 13.54
C PHE A 259 -12.49 0.28 15.03
N VAL A 260 -11.46 -0.27 15.66
CA VAL A 260 -11.15 0.01 17.06
C VAL A 260 -10.78 1.49 17.24
N PHE A 261 -9.97 2.04 16.33
CA PHE A 261 -9.59 3.47 16.34
C PHE A 261 -10.83 4.39 16.28
N ILE A 262 -11.78 4.12 15.37
CA ILE A 262 -13.03 4.88 15.24
C ILE A 262 -13.79 4.84 16.59
N LYS A 263 -13.92 3.66 17.19
CA LYS A 263 -14.60 3.49 18.48
C LYS A 263 -13.92 4.24 19.62
N GLU A 264 -12.59 4.25 19.64
CA GLU A 264 -11.83 5.00 20.66
C GLU A 264 -11.95 6.53 20.43
N MET A 265 -11.94 6.99 19.16
CA MET A 265 -12.19 8.41 18.83
C MET A 265 -13.59 8.84 19.23
N ASP A 266 -14.61 8.01 19.00
CA ASP A 266 -15.99 8.26 19.43
C ASP A 266 -16.09 8.37 20.97
N LYS A 267 -15.43 7.46 21.71
CA LYS A 267 -15.39 7.51 23.18
C LYS A 267 -14.75 8.79 23.70
N LEU A 268 -13.61 9.19 23.10
CA LEU A 268 -12.94 10.45 23.47
C LEU A 268 -13.81 11.66 23.15
N SER A 269 -14.45 11.66 21.97
CA SER A 269 -15.35 12.73 21.54
C SER A 269 -16.54 12.88 22.47
N LEU A 270 -17.14 11.78 22.92
CA LEU A 270 -18.23 11.77 23.92
C LEU A 270 -17.74 12.25 25.27
N LYS A 271 -16.57 11.77 25.74
CA LYS A 271 -16.02 12.14 27.05
C LYS A 271 -15.77 13.63 27.19
N TYR A 272 -15.32 14.28 26.10
CA TYR A 272 -14.96 15.70 26.10
C TYR A 272 -16.00 16.58 25.40
N GLU A 273 -17.14 16.02 25.02
CA GLU A 273 -18.27 16.72 24.36
C GLU A 273 -17.81 17.51 23.12
N THR A 274 -16.89 16.95 22.38
CA THR A 274 -16.26 17.61 21.23
C THR A 274 -15.91 16.59 20.15
N SER A 275 -16.29 16.87 18.90
CA SER A 275 -15.91 16.01 17.77
C SER A 275 -14.41 16.15 17.49
N LEU A 276 -13.64 15.08 17.71
CA LEU A 276 -12.20 15.07 17.49
C LEU A 276 -11.89 14.75 16.03
N PRO A 277 -11.29 15.68 15.26
CA PRO A 277 -10.93 15.45 13.88
C PRO A 277 -9.73 14.50 13.76
N LYS A 278 -9.69 13.73 12.66
CA LYS A 278 -8.55 12.90 12.27
C LYS A 278 -7.45 13.72 11.61
N GLY A 279 -6.24 13.16 11.53
CA GLY A 279 -5.07 13.81 10.94
C GLY A 279 -4.38 14.78 11.89
N ALA A 280 -3.70 15.79 11.31
CA ALA A 280 -2.90 16.79 12.04
C ALA A 280 -2.95 18.17 11.35
N GLY A 281 -4.06 18.48 10.68
CA GLY A 281 -4.27 19.74 9.96
C GLY A 281 -4.87 20.85 10.82
N GLU A 282 -5.24 21.98 10.21
CA GLU A 282 -5.73 23.19 10.88
C GLU A 282 -6.94 22.95 11.78
N LYS A 283 -7.90 22.13 11.34
CA LYS A 283 -9.06 21.79 12.15
C LYS A 283 -8.70 21.09 13.47
N VAL A 284 -7.59 20.34 13.49
CA VAL A 284 -7.03 19.74 14.69
C VAL A 284 -6.49 20.81 15.63
N ASP A 285 -5.82 21.83 15.09
CA ASP A 285 -5.28 22.95 15.87
C ASP A 285 -6.41 23.77 16.52
N GLU A 286 -7.49 24.06 15.78
CA GLU A 286 -8.69 24.78 16.26
C GLU A 286 -9.33 24.01 17.44
N VAL A 287 -9.66 22.73 17.23
CA VAL A 287 -10.29 21.89 18.27
C VAL A 287 -9.36 21.72 19.48
N GLY A 288 -8.05 21.55 19.26
CA GLY A 288 -7.07 21.46 20.33
C GLY A 288 -6.98 22.73 21.16
N THR A 289 -7.09 23.89 20.51
CA THR A 289 -7.12 25.20 21.18
C THR A 289 -8.36 25.36 22.07
N GLU A 290 -9.54 24.99 21.58
CA GLU A 290 -10.77 25.01 22.35
C GLU A 290 -10.71 24.07 23.57
N LEU A 291 -10.13 22.89 23.40
CA LEU A 291 -9.97 21.91 24.49
C LEU A 291 -9.00 22.41 25.55
N ILE A 292 -7.89 23.05 25.19
CA ILE A 292 -6.98 23.67 26.17
C ILE A 292 -7.70 24.78 26.96
N LYS A 293 -8.48 25.64 26.30
CA LYS A 293 -9.25 26.70 26.97
C LYS A 293 -10.27 26.14 27.96
N LYS A 294 -10.92 25.01 27.62
CA LYS A 294 -11.95 24.39 28.46
C LYS A 294 -11.38 23.57 29.62
N TYR A 295 -10.28 22.82 29.37
CA TYR A 295 -9.78 21.79 30.29
C TYR A 295 -8.34 22.01 30.76
N GLY A 296 -7.63 23.04 30.27
CA GLY A 296 -6.21 23.28 30.54
C GLY A 296 -5.28 22.49 29.65
N GLU A 297 -3.96 22.84 29.65
CA GLU A 297 -2.95 22.25 28.74
C GLU A 297 -2.76 20.74 28.94
N ASP A 298 -2.95 20.22 30.15
CA ASP A 298 -2.73 18.80 30.46
C ASP A 298 -3.68 17.86 29.72
N ILE A 299 -4.80 18.37 29.20
CA ILE A 299 -5.74 17.60 28.40
C ILE A 299 -5.06 16.96 27.20
N LEU A 300 -4.07 17.63 26.57
CA LEU A 300 -3.37 17.09 25.41
C LEU A 300 -2.64 15.78 25.72
N LYS A 301 -2.17 15.59 26.97
CA LYS A 301 -1.51 14.34 27.37
C LYS A 301 -2.46 13.14 27.34
N GLU A 302 -3.75 13.37 27.55
CA GLU A 302 -4.79 12.34 27.61
C GLU A 302 -5.37 12.01 26.22
N ILE A 303 -5.40 12.98 25.28
CA ILE A 303 -6.13 12.84 24.02
C ILE A 303 -5.27 12.97 22.76
N ALA A 304 -4.01 13.43 22.89
CA ALA A 304 -3.16 13.76 21.76
C ALA A 304 -1.76 13.17 21.90
N LYS A 305 -1.05 13.03 20.77
CA LYS A 305 0.37 12.64 20.72
C LYS A 305 1.24 13.88 20.83
N CYS A 306 1.84 14.09 22.01
CA CYS A 306 2.54 15.33 22.37
C CYS A 306 3.87 15.56 21.62
N ASN A 307 4.33 14.66 20.79
CA ASN A 307 5.48 14.84 19.90
C ASN A 307 5.14 15.51 18.56
N PHE A 308 3.86 15.75 18.27
CA PHE A 308 3.43 16.46 17.05
C PHE A 308 3.65 17.96 17.20
N LYS A 309 4.02 18.63 16.11
CA LYS A 309 4.22 20.09 16.05
C LYS A 309 2.96 20.89 16.39
N ASN A 310 1.79 20.26 16.26
CA ASN A 310 0.51 20.85 16.63
C ASN A 310 0.48 21.34 18.08
N VAL A 311 1.18 20.66 18.99
CA VAL A 311 1.19 21.03 20.43
C VAL A 311 1.63 22.46 20.65
N ASP A 312 2.76 22.86 20.03
CA ASP A 312 3.31 24.22 20.21
C ASP A 312 2.35 25.28 19.62
N LYS A 313 1.82 25.00 18.40
CA LYS A 313 0.86 25.88 17.73
C LYS A 313 -0.44 26.05 18.50
N ILE A 314 -1.00 24.94 19.01
CA ILE A 314 -2.24 24.95 19.81
C ILE A 314 -2.05 25.76 21.10
N LYS A 315 -0.92 25.58 21.80
CA LYS A 315 -0.61 26.35 23.02
C LYS A 315 -0.44 27.85 22.74
N GLU A 316 0.20 28.19 21.63
CA GLU A 316 0.34 29.60 21.22
C GLU A 316 -1.02 30.22 20.89
N LEU A 317 -1.85 29.54 20.12
CA LEU A 317 -3.21 30.00 19.79
C LEU A 317 -4.08 30.15 21.04
N ALA A 318 -3.96 29.23 22.00
CA ALA A 318 -4.75 29.29 23.25
C ALA A 318 -4.33 30.47 24.15
N LYS A 319 -3.08 30.94 24.10
CA LYS A 319 -2.60 32.12 24.86
C LYS A 319 -2.99 33.45 24.23
N ASN A 320 -3.13 33.48 22.91
CA ASN A 320 -3.39 34.72 22.13
C ASN A 320 -4.88 34.98 21.87
N SER A 321 -5.75 34.12 22.35
CA SER A 321 -7.21 34.19 22.20
C SER A 321 -7.89 34.34 23.57
#